data_f33909084dc534ce890f45792326b417
#
_entry.id   f33909084dc534ce890f45792326b417
#
_cell.length_a   1.000
_cell.length_b   1.000
_cell.length_c   1.000
_cell.angle_alpha   90.00
_cell.angle_beta   90.00
_cell.angle_gamma   90.00
#
_symmetry.space_group_name_H-M   'P 1'
#
loop_
_entity.id
_entity.type
_entity.pdbx_description
1 polymer ?
#
loop_
_entity_poly.entity_id
_entity_poly.type
_entity_poly.pdbx_seq_one_letter_code
_entity_poly.pdbx_strand_id
1 'polypeptide(L)'
;MRAKFWFTILVVAIIAAFAGVSLAGAETMKWRQVQFYTKGEVLQIGDVPDHIIGIYDQTGLASFDTGEVASLALKGTLDYIRGSGTIQGYAVLTFEDGSTITNKYQGPARPDPSGKGSRWEGTWTYIQGTGRWAGIQGGGTFTGRRLVSFGGGAQAYTDNTGTYTLPPR
;
A
#
# COMPACT_ATOMS: atom_id res chain seq x y z
N MET A 1 -4.06 39.37 46.48
CA MET A 1 -5.22 38.68 45.85
C MET A 1 -5.37 38.93 44.35
N ARG A 2 -4.73 39.90 43.71
CA ARG A 2 -4.88 40.19 42.25
C ARG A 2 -4.03 39.30 41.34
N ALA A 3 -2.90 38.78 41.80
CA ALA A 3 -1.98 37.97 40.97
C ALA A 3 -2.52 36.55 40.64
N LYS A 4 -3.32 35.96 41.52
CA LYS A 4 -3.90 34.60 41.28
C LYS A 4 -5.00 34.59 40.23
N PHE A 5 -5.70 35.70 40.01
CA PHE A 5 -6.79 35.79 39.05
C PHE A 5 -6.27 35.86 37.59
N TRP A 6 -5.12 36.49 37.39
CA TRP A 6 -4.50 36.58 36.06
C TRP A 6 -3.90 35.23 35.57
N PHE A 7 -3.40 34.42 36.53
CA PHE A 7 -2.85 33.12 36.18
C PHE A 7 -3.90 32.12 35.73
N THR A 8 -5.11 32.20 36.32
CA THR A 8 -6.24 31.35 35.96
C THR A 8 -6.80 31.69 34.56
N ILE A 9 -6.82 32.97 34.17
CA ILE A 9 -7.27 33.42 32.86
C ILE A 9 -6.26 33.00 31.78
N LEU A 10 -4.96 33.02 32.04
CA LEU A 10 -3.92 32.63 31.11
C LEU A 10 -3.95 31.14 30.81
N VAL A 11 -4.21 30.28 31.79
CA VAL A 11 -4.31 28.85 31.64
C VAL A 11 -5.56 28.45 30.85
N VAL A 12 -6.71 29.13 31.05
CA VAL A 12 -7.93 28.87 30.28
C VAL A 12 -7.78 29.31 28.82
N ALA A 13 -7.05 30.41 28.56
CA ALA A 13 -6.80 30.86 27.16
C ALA A 13 -5.88 29.90 26.40
N ILE A 14 -4.91 29.23 27.05
CA ILE A 14 -4.02 28.27 26.44
C ILE A 14 -4.78 26.97 26.13
N ILE A 15 -5.73 26.53 26.97
CA ILE A 15 -6.55 25.33 26.71
C ILE A 15 -7.52 25.56 25.57
N ALA A 16 -8.05 26.77 25.39
CA ALA A 16 -8.96 27.11 24.28
C ALA A 16 -8.24 27.18 22.92
N ALA A 17 -6.94 27.44 22.87
CA ALA A 17 -6.16 27.48 21.63
C ALA A 17 -5.86 26.08 21.02
N PHE A 18 -6.00 25.00 21.80
CA PHE A 18 -5.81 23.62 21.31
C PHE A 18 -7.11 22.95 20.82
N ALA A 19 -8.26 23.58 21.00
CA ALA A 19 -9.56 23.02 20.60
C ALA A 19 -9.90 23.19 19.12
N GLY A 20 -9.00 23.74 18.30
CA GLY A 20 -9.21 24.04 16.88
C GLY A 20 -8.50 23.12 15.87
N VAL A 21 -7.84 22.06 16.29
CA VAL A 21 -7.31 21.04 15.35
C VAL A 21 -8.48 20.16 14.96
N SER A 22 -9.13 20.50 13.85
CA SER A 22 -10.05 19.58 13.17
C SER A 22 -9.25 18.33 12.83
N LEU A 23 -9.45 17.27 13.57
CA LEU A 23 -8.97 15.95 13.20
C LEU A 23 -9.69 15.62 11.88
N ALA A 24 -9.00 15.75 10.76
CA ALA A 24 -9.50 15.24 9.49
C ALA A 24 -9.87 13.78 9.74
N GLY A 25 -11.17 13.45 9.60
CA GLY A 25 -11.65 12.10 9.82
C GLY A 25 -10.92 11.15 8.88
N ALA A 26 -10.55 9.98 9.37
CA ALA A 26 -9.97 8.97 8.50
C ALA A 26 -11.01 8.52 7.46
N GLU A 27 -10.66 8.60 6.19
CA GLU A 27 -11.49 8.15 5.08
C GLU A 27 -11.09 6.73 4.67
N THR A 28 -12.06 5.95 4.17
CA THR A 28 -11.79 4.60 3.65
C THR A 28 -11.49 4.67 2.15
N MET A 29 -10.50 3.93 1.72
CA MET A 29 -10.14 3.76 0.32
C MET A 29 -10.08 2.27 -0.02
N LYS A 30 -10.75 1.89 -1.10
CA LYS A 30 -10.74 0.51 -1.62
C LYS A 30 -10.47 0.53 -3.10
N TRP A 31 -9.65 -0.41 -3.56
CA TRP A 31 -9.41 -0.60 -5.00
C TRP A 31 -9.02 -2.02 -5.32
N ARG A 32 -9.33 -2.44 -6.54
CA ARG A 32 -8.77 -3.63 -7.16
C ARG A 32 -7.71 -3.23 -8.17
N GLN A 33 -6.55 -3.85 -8.11
CA GLN A 33 -5.53 -3.70 -9.13
C GLN A 33 -5.37 -5.00 -9.93
N VAL A 34 -5.26 -4.85 -11.26
CA VAL A 34 -4.88 -5.92 -12.18
C VAL A 34 -3.44 -5.67 -12.62
N GLN A 35 -2.60 -6.71 -12.53
CA GLN A 35 -1.15 -6.58 -12.66
C GLN A 35 -0.61 -7.52 -13.72
N PHE A 36 0.34 -7.00 -14.47
CA PHE A 36 1.08 -7.71 -15.50
C PHE A 36 2.57 -7.71 -15.13
N TYR A 37 3.17 -8.87 -15.14
CA TYR A 37 4.61 -9.01 -14.92
C TYR A 37 5.37 -8.49 -16.14
N THR A 38 6.31 -7.59 -15.93
CA THR A 38 7.08 -6.96 -17.01
C THR A 38 8.54 -7.38 -17.00
N LYS A 39 9.14 -7.55 -15.82
CA LYS A 39 10.53 -7.95 -15.67
C LYS A 39 10.76 -8.61 -14.32
N GLY A 40 11.77 -9.49 -14.23
CA GLY A 40 12.30 -9.98 -12.96
C GLY A 40 13.45 -10.94 -13.15
N GLU A 41 14.15 -11.13 -12.05
CA GLU A 41 15.30 -12.01 -11.93
C GLU A 41 15.18 -12.84 -10.66
N VAL A 42 15.59 -14.10 -10.74
CA VAL A 42 15.51 -15.04 -9.63
C VAL A 42 16.88 -15.72 -9.46
N LEU A 43 17.33 -15.79 -8.21
CA LEU A 43 18.54 -16.50 -7.80
C LEU A 43 18.17 -17.69 -6.92
N GLN A 44 18.80 -18.84 -7.16
CA GLN A 44 18.76 -19.98 -6.26
C GLN A 44 19.77 -19.74 -5.12
N ILE A 45 19.34 -19.92 -3.89
CA ILE A 45 20.21 -19.77 -2.71
C ILE A 45 21.09 -21.00 -2.51
N GLY A 46 20.53 -22.21 -2.76
CA GLY A 46 21.27 -23.45 -2.71
C GLY A 46 21.44 -24.08 -1.31
N ASP A 47 20.84 -23.52 -0.28
CA ASP A 47 20.84 -24.04 1.10
C ASP A 47 19.81 -25.16 1.28
N VAL A 48 18.62 -25.01 0.74
CA VAL A 48 17.55 -26.01 0.71
C VAL A 48 16.92 -26.07 -0.68
N PRO A 49 16.29 -27.20 -1.08
CA PRO A 49 15.61 -27.30 -2.38
C PRO A 49 14.55 -26.22 -2.57
N ASP A 50 14.56 -25.61 -3.76
CA ASP A 50 13.59 -24.58 -4.18
C ASP A 50 13.58 -23.30 -3.32
N HIS A 51 14.72 -22.99 -2.69
CA HIS A 51 14.93 -21.69 -2.03
C HIS A 51 15.41 -20.66 -3.05
N ILE A 52 14.57 -19.67 -3.29
CA ILE A 52 14.82 -18.61 -4.25
C ILE A 52 14.63 -17.23 -3.62
N ILE A 53 15.47 -16.30 -4.02
CA ILE A 53 15.21 -14.87 -3.86
C ILE A 53 15.05 -14.24 -5.23
N GLY A 54 14.30 -13.15 -5.32
CA GLY A 54 14.12 -12.49 -6.60
C GLY A 54 13.66 -11.05 -6.48
N ILE A 55 13.80 -10.36 -7.61
CA ILE A 55 13.23 -9.03 -7.84
C ILE A 55 12.21 -9.12 -8.97
N TYR A 56 11.21 -8.25 -8.94
CA TYR A 56 10.20 -8.18 -10.00
C TYR A 56 9.64 -6.78 -10.20
N ASP A 57 9.32 -6.48 -11.45
CA ASP A 57 8.57 -5.31 -11.89
C ASP A 57 7.22 -5.76 -12.44
N GLN A 58 6.17 -5.02 -12.07
CA GLN A 58 4.82 -5.20 -12.61
C GLN A 58 4.23 -3.85 -12.98
N THR A 59 3.34 -3.87 -13.96
CA THR A 59 2.53 -2.71 -14.36
C THR A 59 1.06 -3.11 -14.41
N GLY A 60 0.17 -2.15 -14.42
CA GLY A 60 -1.25 -2.45 -14.48
C GLY A 60 -2.15 -1.24 -14.27
N LEU A 61 -3.38 -1.54 -13.87
CA LEU A 61 -4.39 -0.55 -13.53
C LEU A 61 -4.99 -0.85 -12.16
N ALA A 62 -5.30 0.21 -11.42
CA ALA A 62 -6.03 0.16 -10.17
C ALA A 62 -7.40 0.84 -10.37
N SER A 63 -8.48 0.11 -10.12
CA SER A 63 -9.87 0.60 -10.18
C SER A 63 -10.39 0.79 -8.76
N PHE A 64 -10.78 2.00 -8.42
CA PHE A 64 -11.28 2.41 -7.12
C PHE A 64 -12.80 2.29 -7.02
N ASP A 65 -13.33 2.07 -5.80
CA ASP A 65 -14.77 2.05 -5.53
C ASP A 65 -15.47 3.38 -5.90
N THR A 66 -14.72 4.47 -5.95
CA THR A 66 -15.18 5.79 -6.40
C THR A 66 -15.41 5.88 -7.91
N GLY A 67 -15.02 4.87 -8.68
CA GLY A 67 -15.04 4.86 -10.14
C GLY A 67 -13.75 5.43 -10.77
N GLU A 68 -12.84 5.96 -10.00
CA GLU A 68 -11.54 6.41 -10.51
C GLU A 68 -10.65 5.24 -10.94
N VAL A 69 -9.78 5.51 -11.90
CA VAL A 69 -8.75 4.57 -12.36
C VAL A 69 -7.39 5.24 -12.27
N ALA A 70 -6.40 4.50 -11.78
CA ALA A 70 -5.01 4.93 -11.78
C ALA A 70 -4.13 3.91 -12.50
N SER A 71 -3.07 4.36 -13.16
CA SER A 71 -2.02 3.47 -13.61
C SER A 71 -1.20 2.99 -12.42
N LEU A 72 -0.72 1.75 -12.50
CA LEU A 72 0.07 1.08 -11.46
C LEU A 72 1.46 0.76 -11.99
N ALA A 73 2.48 1.16 -11.24
CA ALA A 73 3.84 0.63 -11.35
C ALA A 73 4.24 0.02 -10.00
N LEU A 74 4.69 -1.23 -10.01
CA LEU A 74 5.01 -1.97 -8.79
C LEU A 74 6.38 -2.62 -8.94
N LYS A 75 7.22 -2.46 -7.92
CA LYS A 75 8.54 -3.06 -7.82
C LYS A 75 8.67 -3.78 -6.49
N GLY A 76 9.16 -5.02 -6.53
CA GLY A 76 9.24 -5.80 -5.32
C GLY A 76 10.33 -6.85 -5.32
N THR A 77 10.47 -7.47 -4.16
CA THR A 77 11.33 -8.62 -3.93
C THR A 77 10.51 -9.79 -3.38
N LEU A 78 11.01 -10.97 -3.60
CA LEU A 78 10.48 -12.20 -3.04
C LEU A 78 11.61 -13.03 -2.40
N ASP A 79 11.22 -13.80 -1.40
CA ASP A 79 12.06 -14.81 -0.75
C ASP A 79 11.16 -16.01 -0.49
N TYR A 80 11.38 -17.11 -1.25
CA TYR A 80 10.49 -18.26 -1.25
C TYR A 80 11.26 -19.57 -1.06
N ILE A 81 10.71 -20.42 -0.19
CA ILE A 81 11.07 -21.83 -0.10
C ILE A 81 9.87 -22.65 -0.57
N ARG A 82 10.03 -23.44 -1.65
CA ARG A 82 8.96 -24.26 -2.25
C ARG A 82 7.68 -23.47 -2.56
N GLY A 83 7.85 -22.26 -3.08
CA GLY A 83 6.74 -21.38 -3.46
C GLY A 83 6.03 -20.66 -2.30
N SER A 84 6.48 -20.88 -1.06
CA SER A 84 5.97 -20.16 0.12
C SER A 84 7.04 -19.25 0.69
N GLY A 85 6.65 -18.04 1.10
CA GLY A 85 7.61 -17.10 1.68
C GLY A 85 7.05 -15.70 1.78
N THR A 86 7.90 -14.71 1.60
CA THR A 86 7.54 -13.30 1.76
C THR A 86 7.69 -12.52 0.45
N ILE A 87 6.83 -11.52 0.31
CA ILE A 87 6.94 -10.48 -0.70
C ILE A 87 6.98 -9.12 -0.02
N GLN A 88 7.74 -8.19 -0.59
CA GLN A 88 7.73 -6.80 -0.17
C GLN A 88 8.09 -5.90 -1.35
N GLY A 89 7.69 -4.63 -1.28
CA GLY A 89 8.02 -3.69 -2.34
C GLY A 89 7.29 -2.36 -2.22
N TYR A 90 7.23 -1.69 -3.35
CA TYR A 90 6.61 -0.38 -3.50
C TYR A 90 5.65 -0.41 -4.68
N ALA A 91 4.52 0.26 -4.53
CA ALA A 91 3.58 0.50 -5.61
C ALA A 91 3.35 2.00 -5.76
N VAL A 92 3.41 2.48 -6.98
CA VAL A 92 3.08 3.85 -7.36
C VAL A 92 1.79 3.83 -8.17
N LEU A 93 0.79 4.54 -7.68
CA LEU A 93 -0.46 4.81 -8.37
C LEU A 93 -0.38 6.22 -8.95
N THR A 94 -0.63 6.37 -10.25
CA THR A 94 -0.67 7.67 -10.92
C THR A 94 -2.07 7.88 -11.47
N PHE A 95 -2.72 8.93 -10.99
CA PHE A 95 -4.09 9.30 -11.36
C PHE A 95 -4.12 10.14 -12.64
N GLU A 96 -5.32 10.31 -13.22
CA GLU A 96 -5.51 11.04 -14.48
C GLU A 96 -5.07 12.52 -14.39
N ASP A 97 -5.22 13.13 -13.21
CA ASP A 97 -4.76 14.50 -12.94
C ASP A 97 -3.25 14.64 -12.70
N GLY A 98 -2.48 13.55 -12.85
CA GLY A 98 -1.04 13.48 -12.62
C GLY A 98 -0.65 13.39 -11.14
N SER A 99 -1.59 13.40 -10.20
CA SER A 99 -1.28 13.17 -8.79
C SER A 99 -0.88 11.71 -8.55
N THR A 100 -0.07 11.48 -7.53
CA THR A 100 0.44 10.12 -7.25
C THR A 100 0.26 9.72 -5.80
N ILE A 101 0.13 8.42 -5.57
CA ILE A 101 0.29 7.78 -4.26
C ILE A 101 1.38 6.73 -4.36
N THR A 102 2.32 6.75 -3.44
CA THR A 102 3.30 5.67 -3.27
C THR A 102 3.03 4.96 -1.96
N ASN A 103 2.89 3.63 -2.01
CA ASN A 103 2.79 2.81 -0.82
C ASN A 103 3.92 1.77 -0.78
N LYS A 104 4.28 1.36 0.45
CA LYS A 104 5.16 0.23 0.73
C LYS A 104 4.30 -0.93 1.20
N TYR A 105 4.46 -2.10 0.60
CA TYR A 105 3.73 -3.31 0.95
C TYR A 105 4.65 -4.43 1.41
N GLN A 106 4.11 -5.35 2.21
CA GLN A 106 4.76 -6.58 2.63
C GLN A 106 3.73 -7.63 3.04
N GLY A 107 4.06 -8.88 2.87
CA GLY A 107 3.23 -9.98 3.36
C GLY A 107 3.69 -11.35 2.90
N PRO A 108 3.06 -12.41 3.42
CA PRO A 108 3.28 -13.76 2.97
C PRO A 108 2.68 -14.02 1.59
N ALA A 109 3.33 -14.92 0.86
CA ALA A 109 2.81 -15.55 -0.35
C ALA A 109 2.91 -17.06 -0.22
N ARG A 110 1.97 -17.76 -0.84
CA ARG A 110 1.87 -19.24 -0.78
C ARG A 110 1.36 -19.77 -2.11
N PRO A 111 1.61 -21.05 -2.45
CA PRO A 111 0.96 -21.70 -3.57
C PRO A 111 -0.57 -21.60 -3.44
N ASP A 112 -1.23 -21.30 -4.55
CA ASP A 112 -2.70 -21.31 -4.59
C ASP A 112 -3.19 -22.77 -4.60
N PRO A 113 -4.20 -23.14 -3.80
CA PRO A 113 -4.76 -24.49 -3.79
C PRO A 113 -5.28 -24.97 -5.14
N SER A 114 -5.62 -24.06 -6.06
CA SER A 114 -6.02 -24.40 -7.43
C SER A 114 -4.87 -24.90 -8.30
N GLY A 115 -3.62 -24.85 -7.83
CA GLY A 115 -2.43 -25.19 -8.61
C GLY A 115 -2.03 -24.18 -9.69
N LYS A 116 -2.74 -23.06 -9.82
CA LYS A 116 -2.55 -22.05 -10.88
C LYS A 116 -1.58 -20.93 -10.53
N GLY A 117 -0.78 -21.09 -9.50
CA GLY A 117 0.22 -20.08 -9.12
C GLY A 117 0.22 -19.75 -7.63
N SER A 118 0.37 -18.49 -7.27
CA SER A 118 0.49 -18.04 -5.89
C SER A 118 -0.69 -17.17 -5.48
N ARG A 119 -1.00 -17.18 -4.20
CA ARG A 119 -1.85 -16.21 -3.50
C ARG A 119 -1.02 -15.47 -2.47
N TRP A 120 -1.42 -14.27 -2.16
CA TRP A 120 -0.74 -13.41 -1.18
C TRP A 120 -1.74 -12.58 -0.39
N GLU A 121 -1.31 -12.18 0.77
CA GLU A 121 -2.00 -11.28 1.66
C GLU A 121 -0.98 -10.42 2.39
N GLY A 122 -1.39 -9.32 3.01
CA GLY A 122 -0.46 -8.53 3.78
C GLY A 122 -0.98 -7.13 4.09
N THR A 123 -0.02 -6.26 4.40
CA THR A 123 -0.28 -4.87 4.76
C THR A 123 0.51 -3.92 3.87
N TRP A 124 0.01 -2.72 3.74
CA TRP A 124 0.71 -1.62 3.08
C TRP A 124 0.52 -0.33 3.88
N THR A 125 1.46 0.60 3.70
CA THR A 125 1.42 1.95 4.27
C THR A 125 1.71 2.97 3.18
N TYR A 126 1.06 4.13 3.24
CA TYR A 126 1.44 5.25 2.39
C TYR A 126 2.77 5.81 2.86
N ILE A 127 3.68 6.08 1.92
CA ILE A 127 4.98 6.68 2.20
C ILE A 127 5.14 8.04 1.55
N GLN A 128 4.36 8.32 0.49
CA GLN A 128 4.36 9.59 -0.21
C GLN A 128 3.09 9.77 -1.02
N GLY A 129 2.64 11.00 -1.15
CA GLY A 129 1.64 11.44 -2.11
C GLY A 129 2.03 12.77 -2.74
N THR A 130 1.58 13.01 -3.97
CA THR A 130 1.76 14.29 -4.68
C THR A 130 0.42 14.83 -5.17
N GLY A 131 0.38 16.11 -5.58
CA GLY A 131 -0.84 16.75 -6.03
C GLY A 131 -1.91 16.73 -4.95
N ARG A 132 -3.11 16.25 -5.29
CA ARG A 132 -4.23 16.17 -4.32
C ARG A 132 -3.99 15.21 -3.16
N TRP A 133 -3.01 14.31 -3.28
CA TRP A 133 -2.62 13.34 -2.26
C TRP A 133 -1.42 13.78 -1.42
N ALA A 134 -0.95 15.03 -1.56
CA ALA A 134 0.18 15.54 -0.80
C ALA A 134 -0.08 15.43 0.71
N GLY A 135 0.86 14.79 1.43
CA GLY A 135 0.76 14.57 2.87
C GLY A 135 -0.15 13.42 3.30
N ILE A 136 -0.59 12.55 2.36
CA ILE A 136 -1.40 11.36 2.70
C ILE A 136 -0.69 10.50 3.74
N GLN A 137 -1.45 10.06 4.74
CA GLN A 137 -1.02 9.14 5.80
C GLN A 137 -2.04 8.03 5.97
N GLY A 138 -1.60 6.89 6.49
CA GLY A 138 -2.44 5.74 6.73
C GLY A 138 -1.91 4.48 6.08
N GLY A 139 -2.79 3.52 5.89
CA GLY A 139 -2.43 2.22 5.33
C GLY A 139 -3.60 1.25 5.35
N GLY A 140 -3.31 0.01 5.03
CA GLY A 140 -4.35 -1.01 4.95
C GLY A 140 -3.83 -2.41 4.73
N THR A 141 -4.72 -3.24 4.22
CA THR A 141 -4.47 -4.66 3.93
C THR A 141 -4.70 -4.95 2.46
N PHE A 142 -4.10 -6.00 2.00
CA PHE A 142 -4.33 -6.54 0.66
C PHE A 142 -4.47 -8.05 0.67
N THR A 143 -5.22 -8.56 -0.32
CA THR A 143 -5.27 -9.97 -0.68
C THR A 143 -5.25 -10.09 -2.19
N GLY A 144 -4.56 -11.10 -2.71
CA GLY A 144 -4.47 -11.27 -4.15
C GLY A 144 -4.06 -12.66 -4.57
N ARG A 145 -4.17 -12.91 -5.85
CA ARG A 145 -3.72 -14.17 -6.45
C ARG A 145 -3.34 -14.01 -7.92
N ARG A 146 -2.54 -14.94 -8.37
CA ARG A 146 -2.22 -15.12 -9.77
C ARG A 146 -3.37 -15.84 -10.49
N LEU A 147 -3.71 -15.37 -11.68
CA LEU A 147 -4.78 -15.96 -12.49
C LEU A 147 -4.28 -17.03 -13.46
N VAL A 148 -3.01 -16.95 -13.86
CA VAL A 148 -2.36 -17.88 -14.78
C VAL A 148 -0.98 -18.28 -14.25
N SER A 149 -0.47 -19.43 -14.69
CA SER A 149 0.86 -19.91 -14.30
C SER A 149 1.97 -18.96 -14.75
N PHE A 150 3.12 -19.00 -14.09
CA PHE A 150 4.32 -18.26 -14.48
C PHE A 150 4.71 -18.63 -15.92
N GLY A 151 4.94 -17.64 -16.77
CA GLY A 151 5.28 -17.84 -18.18
C GLY A 151 4.12 -17.67 -19.18
N GLY A 152 2.87 -17.60 -18.71
CA GLY A 152 1.69 -17.39 -19.53
C GLY A 152 1.17 -15.94 -19.61
N GLY A 153 2.06 -14.92 -19.55
CA GLY A 153 1.64 -13.54 -19.44
C GLY A 153 0.98 -13.28 -18.07
N ALA A 154 1.78 -13.27 -17.02
CA ALA A 154 1.38 -13.39 -15.62
C ALA A 154 0.37 -12.33 -15.18
N GLN A 155 -0.89 -12.57 -15.46
CA GLN A 155 -1.99 -11.78 -14.94
C GLN A 155 -2.28 -12.16 -13.50
N ALA A 156 -2.41 -11.17 -12.67
CA ALA A 156 -2.75 -11.29 -11.27
C ALA A 156 -3.68 -10.16 -10.88
N TYR A 157 -4.41 -10.31 -9.80
CA TYR A 157 -5.14 -9.21 -9.20
C TYR A 157 -4.89 -9.14 -7.70
N THR A 158 -5.05 -7.96 -7.15
CA THR A 158 -4.97 -7.69 -5.71
C THR A 158 -6.09 -6.75 -5.31
N ASP A 159 -6.86 -7.14 -4.29
CA ASP A 159 -7.85 -6.31 -3.63
C ASP A 159 -7.20 -5.60 -2.45
N ASN A 160 -7.43 -4.31 -2.33
CA ASN A 160 -6.86 -3.45 -1.32
C ASN A 160 -7.96 -2.73 -0.56
N THR A 161 -7.82 -2.65 0.75
CA THR A 161 -8.71 -1.88 1.63
C THR A 161 -7.88 -1.21 2.71
N GLY A 162 -8.09 0.07 2.94
CA GLY A 162 -7.41 0.80 4.00
C GLY A 162 -8.04 2.14 4.31
N THR A 163 -7.39 2.87 5.18
CA THR A 163 -7.81 4.20 5.59
C THR A 163 -6.71 5.22 5.34
N TYR A 164 -7.10 6.46 5.12
CA TYR A 164 -6.17 7.56 4.94
C TYR A 164 -6.66 8.84 5.62
N THR A 165 -5.72 9.71 5.89
CA THR A 165 -5.96 11.11 6.26
C THR A 165 -5.12 12.01 5.37
N LEU A 166 -5.62 13.21 5.10
CA LEU A 166 -4.87 14.28 4.45
C LEU A 166 -4.71 15.45 5.42
N PRO A 167 -3.63 16.24 5.33
CA PRO A 167 -3.51 17.45 6.13
C PRO A 167 -4.64 18.44 5.79
N PRO A 168 -5.07 19.27 6.73
CA PRO A 168 -5.98 20.36 6.46
C PRO A 168 -5.45 21.25 5.31
N ARG A 169 -6.33 21.63 4.41
CA ARG A 169 -6.02 22.58 3.33
C ARG A 169 -6.19 24.00 3.80
#